data_2157979a8a0f48c9e3e14c2b12ca7f78
#
_entry.id   2157979a8a0f48c9e3e14c2b12ca7f78
#
_cell.length_a   1.000
_cell.length_b   1.000
_cell.length_c   1.000
_cell.angle_alpha   90.00
_cell.angle_beta   90.00
_cell.angle_gamma   90.00
#
_symmetry.space_group_name_H-M   'P 1'
#
loop_
_entity.id
_entity.type
_entity.pdbx_description
1 polymer ?
#
loop_
_entity_poly.entity_id
_entity_poly.type
_entity_poly.pdbx_seq_one_letter_code
_entity_poly.pdbx_strand_id
1 'polypeptide(L)'
;EAPKHIVDEQDVLLPGSFNLDNILAAALATLDDVPLEAVESVAKTFKGVPHRMELVKDVHDVRWYNSSVDSSPPRTIRTLSAFEERHIPLILITGGQDKNSDYSGLGQAILKATNRIILCGQNAELIRHAIEKESAFMNANLSALQITEVDDYEAAVKMADRWSMPGDAVLLSPAGTSYDRFHHFEERGEYFRDLV
;
A
#
# COMPACT_ATOMS: atom_id res chain seq x y z
N GLU A 1 15.95 32.87 6.74
CA GLU A 1 14.87 32.83 7.73
C GLU A 1 15.00 31.55 8.58
N ALA A 2 14.51 31.59 9.83
CA ALA A 2 14.49 30.41 10.67
C ALA A 2 13.43 29.41 10.16
N PRO A 3 13.64 28.09 10.34
CA PRO A 3 12.64 27.10 10.00
C PRO A 3 11.30 27.40 10.69
N LYS A 4 10.21 27.31 9.95
CA LYS A 4 8.86 27.46 10.49
C LYS A 4 8.26 26.07 10.69
N HIS A 5 7.74 25.80 11.89
CA HIS A 5 7.00 24.59 12.18
C HIS A 5 5.62 24.69 11.51
N ILE A 6 5.13 23.59 10.90
CA ILE A 6 3.83 23.51 10.25
C ILE A 6 2.91 22.59 11.03
N VAL A 7 3.31 21.34 11.24
CA VAL A 7 2.51 20.28 11.86
C VAL A 7 3.42 19.20 12.43
N ASP A 8 3.04 18.57 13.52
CA ASP A 8 3.72 17.38 14.02
C ASP A 8 3.34 16.15 13.20
N GLU A 9 4.32 15.26 12.90
CA GLU A 9 4.10 14.06 12.10
C GLU A 9 2.95 13.21 12.61
N GLN A 10 2.83 13.06 13.93
CA GLN A 10 1.78 12.29 14.59
C GLN A 10 0.36 12.84 14.37
N ASP A 11 0.24 14.11 14.01
CA ASP A 11 -1.05 14.78 13.76
C ASP A 11 -1.48 14.67 12.29
N VAL A 12 -0.60 14.18 11.41
CA VAL A 12 -0.91 13.97 10.00
C VAL A 12 -1.70 12.69 9.81
N LEU A 13 -2.88 12.79 9.20
CA LEU A 13 -3.74 11.62 8.99
C LEU A 13 -3.18 10.62 7.98
N LEU A 14 -2.47 11.11 6.95
CA LEU A 14 -1.93 10.26 5.90
C LEU A 14 -0.73 9.46 6.43
N PRO A 15 -0.73 8.13 6.32
CA PRO A 15 0.39 7.32 6.74
C PRO A 15 1.59 7.42 5.79
N GLY A 16 2.81 7.25 6.35
CA GLY A 16 4.07 7.20 5.61
C GLY A 16 4.79 8.54 5.51
N SER A 17 6.11 8.48 5.72
CA SER A 17 7.00 9.64 5.69
C SER A 17 6.96 10.41 4.37
N PHE A 18 6.75 9.71 3.25
CA PHE A 18 6.61 10.35 1.92
C PHE A 18 5.39 11.29 1.82
N ASN A 19 4.37 11.13 2.67
CA ASN A 19 3.24 12.07 2.69
C ASN A 19 3.62 13.37 3.40
N LEU A 20 4.56 13.35 4.33
CA LEU A 20 5.15 14.58 4.88
C LEU A 20 5.88 15.36 3.79
N ASP A 21 6.67 14.67 2.93
CA ASP A 21 7.33 15.31 1.78
C ASP A 21 6.30 15.94 0.83
N ASN A 22 5.18 15.26 0.57
CA ASN A 22 4.09 15.78 -0.25
C ASN A 22 3.45 17.03 0.38
N ILE A 23 3.22 17.04 1.69
CA ILE A 23 2.67 18.19 2.43
C ILE A 23 3.67 19.35 2.38
N LEU A 24 4.96 19.09 2.62
CA LEU A 24 6.01 20.11 2.55
C LEU A 24 6.13 20.70 1.14
N ALA A 25 6.07 19.86 0.10
CA ALA A 25 6.08 20.32 -1.28
C ALA A 25 4.86 21.20 -1.62
N ALA A 26 3.67 20.81 -1.15
CA ALA A 26 2.45 21.60 -1.32
C ALA A 26 2.54 22.94 -0.55
N ALA A 27 3.04 22.91 0.69
CA ALA A 27 3.26 24.12 1.50
C ALA A 27 4.21 25.08 0.80
N LEU A 28 5.34 24.59 0.26
CA LEU A 28 6.29 25.42 -0.48
C LEU A 28 5.69 25.99 -1.76
N ALA A 29 4.89 25.21 -2.48
CA ALA A 29 4.24 25.67 -3.72
C ALA A 29 3.18 26.75 -3.50
N THR A 30 2.63 26.85 -2.29
CA THR A 30 1.56 27.78 -1.94
C THR A 30 1.98 28.85 -0.91
N LEU A 31 3.27 28.94 -0.59
CA LEU A 31 3.81 29.71 0.52
C LEU A 31 3.42 31.22 0.48
N ASP A 32 3.33 31.78 -0.71
CA ASP A 32 3.01 33.19 -0.92
C ASP A 32 1.48 33.47 -0.97
N ASP A 33 0.68 32.41 -1.19
CA ASP A 33 -0.76 32.54 -1.44
C ASP A 33 -1.61 32.06 -0.24
N VAL A 34 -1.05 31.18 0.61
CA VAL A 34 -1.80 30.48 1.66
C VAL A 34 -1.10 30.60 3.02
N PRO A 35 -1.82 31.01 4.08
CA PRO A 35 -1.24 31.06 5.41
C PRO A 35 -0.90 29.65 5.96
N LEU A 36 0.16 29.53 6.76
CA LEU A 36 0.64 28.26 7.30
C LEU A 36 -0.42 27.52 8.12
N GLU A 37 -1.29 28.25 8.81
CA GLU A 37 -2.40 27.68 9.59
C GLU A 37 -3.41 26.92 8.71
N ALA A 38 -3.60 27.35 7.45
CA ALA A 38 -4.42 26.64 6.49
C ALA A 38 -3.74 25.34 6.03
N VAL A 39 -2.41 25.36 5.81
CA VAL A 39 -1.63 24.14 5.50
C VAL A 39 -1.68 23.15 6.66
N GLU A 40 -1.50 23.61 7.90
CA GLU A 40 -1.63 22.79 9.12
C GLU A 40 -3.01 22.15 9.19
N SER A 41 -4.06 22.94 9.02
CA SER A 41 -5.46 22.44 9.03
C SER A 41 -5.70 21.36 7.99
N VAL A 42 -5.22 21.55 6.76
CA VAL A 42 -5.32 20.54 5.69
C VAL A 42 -4.52 19.29 6.06
N ALA A 43 -3.29 19.41 6.54
CA ALA A 43 -2.46 18.28 6.94
C ALA A 43 -3.13 17.41 8.00
N LYS A 44 -3.85 18.01 8.96
CA LYS A 44 -4.57 17.32 10.03
C LYS A 44 -5.93 16.74 9.61
N THR A 45 -6.51 17.19 8.51
CA THR A 45 -7.89 16.82 8.12
C THR A 45 -8.00 16.11 6.78
N PHE A 46 -6.98 16.18 5.94
CA PHE A 46 -7.00 15.57 4.61
C PHE A 46 -6.90 14.05 4.70
N LYS A 47 -7.94 13.39 4.25
CA LYS A 47 -8.08 11.93 4.31
C LYS A 47 -7.40 11.18 3.15
N GLY A 48 -6.72 11.89 2.26
CA GLY A 48 -6.11 11.32 1.06
C GLY A 48 -7.03 11.36 -0.16
N VAL A 49 -6.56 10.74 -1.24
CA VAL A 49 -7.31 10.59 -2.49
C VAL A 49 -7.77 9.14 -2.65
N PRO A 50 -8.91 8.91 -3.32
CA PRO A 50 -9.37 7.55 -3.60
C PRO A 50 -8.28 6.69 -4.24
N HIS A 51 -8.30 5.41 -3.93
CA HIS A 51 -7.39 4.38 -4.46
C HIS A 51 -5.89 4.55 -4.11
N ARG A 52 -5.54 5.48 -3.20
CA ARG A 52 -4.16 5.66 -2.72
C ARG A 52 -4.11 5.53 -1.21
N MET A 53 -3.73 4.37 -0.71
CA MET A 53 -3.75 4.04 0.73
C MET A 53 -5.06 4.44 1.41
N GLU A 54 -6.15 4.36 0.65
CA GLU A 54 -7.48 4.74 1.08
C GLU A 54 -8.00 3.73 2.10
N LEU A 55 -8.34 4.18 3.30
CA LEU A 55 -9.04 3.35 4.27
C LEU A 55 -10.49 3.15 3.78
N VAL A 56 -10.78 1.94 3.32
CA VAL A 56 -12.10 1.55 2.78
C VAL A 56 -13.05 1.15 3.90
N LYS A 57 -12.54 0.37 4.86
CA LYS A 57 -13.35 -0.20 5.93
C LYS A 57 -12.50 -0.45 7.18
N ASP A 58 -13.11 -0.25 8.32
CA ASP A 58 -12.60 -0.67 9.62
C ASP A 58 -13.70 -1.51 10.28
N VAL A 59 -13.47 -2.81 10.40
CA VAL A 59 -14.46 -3.75 10.91
C VAL A 59 -13.78 -4.82 11.76
N HIS A 60 -14.29 -5.08 12.95
CA HIS A 60 -13.71 -6.03 13.92
C HIS A 60 -12.23 -5.74 14.25
N ASP A 61 -11.85 -4.45 14.27
CA ASP A 61 -10.47 -3.99 14.45
C ASP A 61 -9.52 -4.46 13.33
N VAL A 62 -10.05 -4.72 12.13
CA VAL A 62 -9.30 -5.00 10.89
C VAL A 62 -9.50 -3.85 9.93
N ARG A 63 -8.41 -3.21 9.52
CA ARG A 63 -8.44 -2.04 8.62
C ARG A 63 -8.10 -2.45 7.19
N TRP A 64 -9.01 -2.17 6.27
CA TRP A 64 -8.87 -2.50 4.86
C TRP A 64 -8.47 -1.28 4.05
N TYR A 65 -7.35 -1.39 3.35
CA TYR A 65 -6.77 -0.30 2.57
C TYR A 65 -6.76 -0.61 1.08
N ASN A 66 -7.23 0.35 0.29
CA ASN A 66 -7.21 0.30 -1.16
C ASN A 66 -6.08 1.19 -1.70
N SER A 67 -5.06 0.58 -2.30
CA SER A 67 -4.01 1.28 -3.05
C SER A 67 -3.95 0.78 -4.51
N SER A 68 -5.11 0.66 -5.15
CA SER A 68 -5.22 0.18 -6.53
C SER A 68 -4.43 1.03 -7.54
N VAL A 69 -4.12 2.29 -7.21
CA VAL A 69 -3.23 3.16 -8.00
C VAL A 69 -1.79 2.64 -8.10
N ASP A 70 -1.37 1.70 -7.25
CA ASP A 70 -0.03 1.11 -7.25
C ASP A 70 0.16 0.14 -8.42
N SER A 71 0.11 0.68 -9.62
CA SER A 71 0.17 -0.05 -10.88
C SER A 71 1.60 -0.38 -11.34
N SER A 72 2.57 -0.36 -10.43
CA SER A 72 3.97 -0.70 -10.69
C SER A 72 4.72 -1.05 -9.40
N PRO A 73 5.80 -1.87 -9.48
CA PRO A 73 6.60 -2.25 -8.31
C PRO A 73 7.10 -1.07 -7.46
N PRO A 74 7.66 0.04 -8.03
CA PRO A 74 8.13 1.16 -7.22
C PRO A 74 7.04 1.84 -6.39
N ARG A 75 5.78 1.85 -6.87
CA ARG A 75 4.66 2.41 -6.10
C ARG A 75 4.30 1.52 -4.92
N THR A 76 4.19 0.21 -5.15
CA THR A 76 3.94 -0.77 -4.08
C THR A 76 5.06 -0.75 -3.03
N ILE A 77 6.34 -0.67 -3.43
CA ILE A 77 7.48 -0.51 -2.51
C ILE A 77 7.26 0.69 -1.58
N ARG A 78 6.88 1.84 -2.16
CA ARG A 78 6.65 3.06 -1.39
C ARG A 78 5.44 2.95 -0.44
N THR A 79 4.37 2.30 -0.88
CA THR A 79 3.19 2.06 -0.04
C THR A 79 3.53 1.11 1.12
N LEU A 80 4.30 0.05 0.87
CA LEU A 80 4.72 -0.90 1.90
C LEU A 80 5.59 -0.26 2.98
N SER A 81 6.46 0.71 2.64
CA SER A 81 7.28 1.39 3.64
C SER A 81 6.46 2.10 4.72
N ALA A 82 5.29 2.62 4.38
CA ALA A 82 4.41 3.27 5.35
C ALA A 82 3.85 2.31 6.42
N PHE A 83 3.65 1.04 6.08
CA PHE A 83 3.23 0.00 7.02
C PHE A 83 4.41 -0.53 7.84
N GLU A 84 5.59 -0.70 7.20
CA GLU A 84 6.84 -1.07 7.86
C GLU A 84 7.22 -0.04 8.94
N GLU A 85 7.27 1.25 8.59
CA GLU A 85 7.62 2.35 9.50
C GLU A 85 6.75 2.39 10.76
N ARG A 86 5.48 2.02 10.64
CA ARG A 86 4.51 2.01 11.75
C ARG A 86 4.35 0.66 12.42
N HIS A 87 5.09 -0.36 11.97
CA HIS A 87 5.01 -1.74 12.48
C HIS A 87 3.57 -2.29 12.51
N ILE A 88 2.76 -1.96 11.51
CA ILE A 88 1.38 -2.42 11.40
C ILE A 88 1.38 -3.86 10.87
N PRO A 89 0.80 -4.83 11.59
CA PRO A 89 0.65 -6.20 11.09
C PRO A 89 -0.16 -6.18 9.79
N LEU A 90 0.40 -6.73 8.70
CA LEU A 90 -0.12 -6.56 7.36
C LEU A 90 -0.43 -7.89 6.67
N ILE A 91 -1.55 -7.94 5.95
CA ILE A 91 -1.85 -8.93 4.91
C ILE A 91 -1.83 -8.17 3.57
N LEU A 92 -0.97 -8.61 2.67
CA LEU A 92 -0.82 -7.98 1.35
C LEU A 92 -1.57 -8.77 0.28
N ILE A 93 -2.47 -8.11 -0.43
CA ILE A 93 -3.05 -8.58 -1.69
C ILE A 93 -2.31 -7.87 -2.82
N THR A 94 -1.62 -8.62 -3.67
CA THR A 94 -0.78 -8.06 -4.74
C THR A 94 -0.87 -8.87 -6.02
N GLY A 95 -0.68 -8.20 -7.15
CA GLY A 95 -0.75 -8.77 -8.48
C GLY A 95 -1.70 -8.02 -9.40
N GLY A 96 -1.47 -8.17 -10.70
CA GLY A 96 -2.17 -7.52 -11.79
C GLY A 96 -1.47 -7.85 -13.10
N GLN A 97 -1.61 -6.99 -14.12
CA GLN A 97 -0.92 -7.18 -15.39
C GLN A 97 0.49 -6.63 -15.36
N ASP A 98 1.46 -7.40 -15.83
CA ASP A 98 2.83 -6.92 -16.03
C ASP A 98 2.94 -5.98 -17.25
N LYS A 99 3.83 -5.00 -17.14
CA LYS A 99 4.24 -4.09 -18.22
C LYS A 99 5.74 -4.18 -18.52
N ASN A 100 6.34 -5.35 -18.37
CA ASN A 100 7.78 -5.53 -18.40
C ASN A 100 8.49 -4.66 -17.35
N SER A 101 7.91 -4.62 -16.17
CA SER A 101 8.41 -3.80 -15.05
C SER A 101 9.66 -4.42 -14.43
N ASP A 102 10.50 -3.56 -13.84
CA ASP A 102 11.58 -4.02 -12.97
C ASP A 102 11.02 -4.32 -11.56
N TYR A 103 11.16 -5.57 -11.14
CA TYR A 103 10.73 -6.05 -9.82
C TYR A 103 11.85 -6.00 -8.77
N SER A 104 12.99 -5.40 -9.10
CA SER A 104 14.10 -5.23 -8.16
C SER A 104 13.66 -4.46 -6.91
N GLY A 105 14.03 -4.98 -5.75
CA GLY A 105 13.66 -4.41 -4.44
C GLY A 105 12.22 -4.68 -3.98
N LEU A 106 11.31 -5.17 -4.84
CA LEU A 106 9.94 -5.45 -4.42
C LEU A 106 9.90 -6.60 -3.41
N GLY A 107 10.61 -7.68 -3.67
CA GLY A 107 10.69 -8.82 -2.74
C GLY A 107 11.20 -8.40 -1.37
N GLN A 108 12.25 -7.57 -1.32
CA GLN A 108 12.78 -7.03 -0.07
C GLN A 108 11.75 -6.18 0.69
N ALA A 109 11.05 -5.27 -0.02
CA ALA A 109 10.04 -4.42 0.60
C ALA A 109 8.87 -5.24 1.16
N ILE A 110 8.43 -6.28 0.43
CA ILE A 110 7.39 -7.19 0.90
C ILE A 110 7.84 -7.91 2.16
N LEU A 111 9.04 -8.54 2.15
CA LEU A 111 9.56 -9.31 3.29
C LEU A 111 9.77 -8.48 4.55
N LYS A 112 10.04 -7.18 4.41
CA LYS A 112 10.13 -6.25 5.55
C LYS A 112 8.77 -5.86 6.11
N ALA A 113 7.77 -5.71 5.23
CA ALA A 113 6.44 -5.24 5.63
C ALA A 113 5.54 -6.37 6.14
N THR A 114 5.67 -7.59 5.60
CA THR A 114 4.76 -8.69 5.94
C THR A 114 5.32 -10.07 5.61
N ASN A 115 4.77 -11.07 6.30
CA ASN A 115 4.95 -12.49 5.96
C ASN A 115 3.65 -13.14 5.45
N ARG A 116 2.57 -12.36 5.24
CA ARG A 116 1.25 -12.84 4.78
C ARG A 116 0.91 -12.22 3.44
N ILE A 117 1.04 -12.98 2.36
CA ILE A 117 0.98 -12.50 0.98
C ILE A 117 -0.05 -13.32 0.19
N ILE A 118 -0.96 -12.64 -0.46
CA ILE A 118 -1.94 -13.20 -1.38
C ILE A 118 -1.64 -12.67 -2.78
N LEU A 119 -1.25 -13.56 -3.66
CA LEU A 119 -0.91 -13.25 -5.05
C LEU A 119 -2.13 -13.47 -5.94
N CYS A 120 -2.42 -12.51 -6.83
CA CYS A 120 -3.44 -12.67 -7.85
C CYS A 120 -3.08 -11.86 -9.12
N GLY A 121 -3.54 -12.31 -10.28
CA GLY A 121 -3.26 -11.65 -11.55
C GLY A 121 -2.02 -12.18 -12.28
N GLN A 122 -1.78 -11.64 -13.48
CA GLN A 122 -0.81 -12.19 -14.43
C GLN A 122 0.64 -12.13 -13.97
N ASN A 123 1.01 -11.14 -13.13
CA ASN A 123 2.38 -10.99 -12.63
C ASN A 123 2.65 -11.71 -11.30
N ALA A 124 1.73 -12.55 -10.82
CA ALA A 124 1.86 -13.27 -9.55
C ALA A 124 3.18 -14.04 -9.45
N GLU A 125 3.55 -14.77 -10.49
CA GLU A 125 4.79 -15.56 -10.55
C GLU A 125 6.05 -14.67 -10.51
N LEU A 126 6.04 -13.51 -11.17
CA LEU A 126 7.15 -12.55 -11.14
C LEU A 126 7.35 -11.99 -9.73
N ILE A 127 6.26 -11.69 -9.03
CA ILE A 127 6.29 -11.23 -7.65
C ILE A 127 6.79 -12.34 -6.71
N ARG A 128 6.29 -13.57 -6.88
CA ARG A 128 6.76 -14.75 -6.14
C ARG A 128 8.27 -14.94 -6.30
N HIS A 129 8.76 -14.91 -7.54
CA HIS A 129 10.19 -15.03 -7.83
C HIS A 129 11.03 -13.93 -7.16
N ALA A 130 10.53 -12.68 -7.17
CA ALA A 130 11.20 -11.57 -6.49
C ALA A 130 11.28 -11.81 -4.97
N ILE A 131 10.23 -12.32 -4.34
CA ILE A 131 10.20 -12.66 -2.91
C ILE A 131 11.19 -13.79 -2.60
N GLU A 132 11.17 -14.87 -3.37
CA GLU A 132 12.04 -16.04 -3.18
C GLU A 132 13.52 -15.68 -3.31
N LYS A 133 13.86 -14.89 -4.33
CA LYS A 133 15.23 -14.40 -4.55
C LYS A 133 15.74 -13.58 -3.36
N GLU A 134 14.96 -12.64 -2.87
CA GLU A 134 15.34 -11.81 -1.73
C GLU A 134 15.36 -12.60 -0.43
N SER A 135 14.42 -13.54 -0.23
CA SER A 135 14.39 -14.41 0.93
C SER A 135 15.67 -15.24 1.04
N ALA A 136 16.16 -15.80 -0.07
CA ALA A 136 17.42 -16.53 -0.12
C ALA A 136 18.62 -15.63 0.23
N PHE A 137 18.64 -14.40 -0.26
CA PHE A 137 19.68 -13.43 0.01
C PHE A 137 19.70 -12.98 1.49
N MET A 138 18.51 -12.74 2.06
CA MET A 138 18.34 -12.29 3.44
C MET A 138 18.44 -13.42 4.49
N ASN A 139 18.62 -14.68 4.07
CA ASN A 139 18.49 -15.87 4.92
C ASN A 139 17.17 -15.90 5.70
N ALA A 140 16.10 -15.35 5.10
CA ALA A 140 14.78 -15.35 5.72
C ALA A 140 14.20 -16.76 5.75
N ASN A 141 13.49 -17.07 6.83
CA ASN A 141 12.86 -18.38 6.97
C ASN A 141 11.62 -18.48 6.07
N LEU A 142 11.77 -19.08 4.89
CA LEU A 142 10.66 -19.29 3.94
C LEU A 142 9.47 -20.03 4.56
N SER A 143 9.71 -20.92 5.54
CA SER A 143 8.63 -21.65 6.21
C SER A 143 7.76 -20.76 7.12
N ALA A 144 8.22 -19.57 7.45
CA ALA A 144 7.46 -18.57 8.17
C ALA A 144 6.60 -17.67 7.26
N LEU A 145 6.80 -17.76 5.94
CA LEU A 145 6.03 -16.99 4.96
C LEU A 145 4.74 -17.75 4.63
N GLN A 146 3.64 -17.03 4.74
CA GLN A 146 2.31 -17.48 4.31
C GLN A 146 2.00 -16.86 2.95
N ILE A 147 2.36 -17.57 1.88
CA ILE A 147 2.14 -17.12 0.49
C ILE A 147 1.11 -18.03 -0.15
N THR A 148 0.04 -17.46 -0.66
CA THR A 148 -0.96 -18.18 -1.45
C THR A 148 -1.21 -17.45 -2.77
N GLU A 149 -1.59 -18.21 -3.79
CA GLU A 149 -2.03 -17.68 -5.06
C GLU A 149 -3.51 -18.02 -5.25
N VAL A 150 -4.27 -17.07 -5.77
CA VAL A 150 -5.70 -17.19 -5.97
C VAL A 150 -6.09 -16.68 -7.35
N ASP A 151 -7.23 -17.15 -7.85
CA ASP A 151 -7.66 -16.87 -9.22
C ASP A 151 -8.12 -15.43 -9.43
N ASP A 152 -8.71 -14.79 -8.39
CA ASP A 152 -9.32 -13.47 -8.49
C ASP A 152 -9.32 -12.68 -7.17
N TYR A 153 -9.77 -11.43 -7.25
CA TYR A 153 -9.83 -10.54 -6.08
C TYR A 153 -10.92 -10.95 -5.07
N GLU A 154 -11.99 -11.63 -5.49
CA GLU A 154 -13.01 -12.13 -4.57
C GLU A 154 -12.40 -13.24 -3.68
N ALA A 155 -11.68 -14.18 -4.29
CA ALA A 155 -10.94 -15.21 -3.55
C ALA A 155 -9.85 -14.60 -2.67
N ALA A 156 -9.17 -13.54 -3.14
CA ALA A 156 -8.16 -12.82 -2.36
C ALA A 156 -8.74 -12.16 -1.11
N VAL A 157 -9.87 -11.45 -1.24
CA VAL A 157 -10.56 -10.81 -0.10
C VAL A 157 -11.05 -11.87 0.89
N LYS A 158 -11.69 -12.95 0.43
CA LYS A 158 -12.12 -14.06 1.30
C LYS A 158 -10.95 -14.72 2.03
N MET A 159 -9.79 -14.83 1.39
CA MET A 159 -8.59 -15.38 2.01
C MET A 159 -8.01 -14.42 3.05
N ALA A 160 -7.94 -13.12 2.73
CA ALA A 160 -7.47 -12.10 3.65
C ALA A 160 -8.36 -12.02 4.89
N ASP A 161 -9.68 -12.07 4.72
CA ASP A 161 -10.65 -12.10 5.83
C ASP A 161 -10.39 -13.30 6.77
N ARG A 162 -10.16 -14.50 6.22
CA ARG A 162 -9.85 -15.70 7.01
C ARG A 162 -8.52 -15.61 7.78
N TRP A 163 -7.55 -14.87 7.25
CA TRP A 163 -6.22 -14.72 7.86
C TRP A 163 -6.15 -13.57 8.85
N SER A 164 -7.10 -12.63 8.75
CA SER A 164 -7.09 -11.42 9.55
C SER A 164 -7.42 -11.68 11.02
N MET A 165 -6.75 -10.93 11.88
CA MET A 165 -6.99 -10.87 13.32
C MET A 165 -7.17 -9.42 13.75
N PRO A 166 -7.84 -9.15 14.88
CA PRO A 166 -7.94 -7.79 15.42
C PRO A 166 -6.56 -7.11 15.51
N GLY A 167 -6.48 -5.88 15.02
CA GLY A 167 -5.25 -5.10 14.92
C GLY A 167 -4.56 -5.19 13.56
N ASP A 168 -4.96 -6.11 12.68
CA ASP A 168 -4.37 -6.26 11.35
C ASP A 168 -4.81 -5.15 10.37
N ALA A 169 -3.97 -4.94 9.37
CA ALA A 169 -4.32 -4.25 8.15
C ALA A 169 -4.34 -5.21 6.96
N VAL A 170 -5.32 -5.06 6.08
CA VAL A 170 -5.34 -5.70 4.76
C VAL A 170 -5.13 -4.62 3.72
N LEU A 171 -4.15 -4.82 2.84
CA LEU A 171 -3.77 -3.86 1.81
C LEU A 171 -3.90 -4.47 0.42
N LEU A 172 -4.68 -3.84 -0.46
CA LEU A 172 -4.57 -4.03 -1.90
C LEU A 172 -3.48 -3.11 -2.45
N SER A 173 -2.35 -3.64 -2.92
CA SER A 173 -1.28 -2.91 -3.61
C SER A 173 -0.69 -3.79 -4.73
N PRO A 174 -1.19 -3.66 -5.96
CA PRO A 174 -1.04 -4.68 -6.99
C PRO A 174 0.33 -4.84 -7.63
N ALA A 175 1.21 -3.83 -7.57
CA ALA A 175 2.49 -3.81 -8.29
C ALA A 175 2.37 -4.09 -9.81
N GLY A 176 1.17 -3.94 -10.38
CA GLY A 176 0.83 -4.21 -11.76
C GLY A 176 -0.39 -3.43 -12.21
N THR A 177 -0.58 -3.30 -13.53
CA THR A 177 -1.76 -2.62 -14.05
C THR A 177 -3.02 -3.46 -13.90
N SER A 178 -4.16 -2.85 -14.19
CA SER A 178 -5.47 -3.50 -14.03
C SER A 178 -6.03 -4.08 -15.35
N TYR A 179 -5.35 -3.85 -16.48
CA TYR A 179 -5.89 -4.10 -17.82
C TYR A 179 -6.07 -5.59 -18.18
N ASP A 180 -5.62 -6.50 -17.31
CA ASP A 180 -5.93 -7.93 -17.41
C ASP A 180 -7.40 -8.25 -17.10
N ARG A 181 -8.08 -7.39 -16.31
CA ARG A 181 -9.47 -7.64 -15.85
C ARG A 181 -10.35 -6.40 -15.80
N PHE A 182 -9.77 -5.20 -15.79
CA PHE A 182 -10.48 -3.93 -15.62
C PHE A 182 -9.99 -2.91 -16.65
N HIS A 183 -10.83 -1.95 -17.00
CA HIS A 183 -10.47 -0.89 -17.94
C HIS A 183 -9.45 0.11 -17.38
N HIS A 184 -9.45 0.33 -16.07
CA HIS A 184 -8.53 1.23 -15.37
C HIS A 184 -8.42 0.87 -13.87
N PHE A 185 -7.44 1.44 -13.18
CA PHE A 185 -7.16 1.09 -11.79
C PHE A 185 -8.28 1.51 -10.83
N GLU A 186 -9.05 2.54 -11.16
CA GLU A 186 -10.20 2.99 -10.39
C GLU A 186 -11.27 1.89 -10.35
N GLU A 187 -11.59 1.29 -11.49
CA GLU A 187 -12.56 0.18 -11.56
C GLU A 187 -12.12 -1.01 -10.70
N ARG A 188 -10.83 -1.38 -10.73
CA ARG A 188 -10.27 -2.38 -9.81
C ARG A 188 -10.43 -1.98 -8.35
N GLY A 189 -10.18 -0.72 -8.04
CA GLY A 189 -10.31 -0.19 -6.68
C GLY A 189 -11.74 -0.14 -6.18
N GLU A 190 -12.70 0.23 -7.03
CA GLU A 190 -14.13 0.16 -6.72
C GLU A 190 -14.57 -1.29 -6.49
N TYR A 191 -14.18 -2.20 -7.39
CA TYR A 191 -14.48 -3.62 -7.24
C TYR A 191 -13.95 -4.20 -5.91
N PHE A 192 -12.70 -3.84 -5.53
CA PHE A 192 -12.17 -4.23 -4.22
C PHE A 192 -13.00 -3.66 -3.06
N ARG A 193 -13.42 -2.39 -3.16
CA ARG A 193 -14.27 -1.73 -2.15
C ARG A 193 -15.60 -2.46 -1.98
N ASP A 194 -16.22 -2.91 -3.08
CA ASP A 194 -17.49 -3.62 -3.06
C ASP A 194 -17.38 -5.03 -2.45
N LEU A 195 -16.19 -5.64 -2.51
CA LEU A 195 -15.93 -6.97 -1.94
C LEU A 195 -15.67 -6.94 -0.43
N VAL A 196 -15.19 -5.83 0.11
CA VAL A 196 -14.82 -5.64 1.51
C VAL A 196 -16.04 -5.20 2.31
#